data_aa9efb0396f556ad5cd6db55d1a0c607
#
_entry.id   aa9efb0396f556ad5cd6db55d1a0c607
#
_cell.length_a   1.000
_cell.length_b   1.000
_cell.length_c   1.000
_cell.angle_alpha   90.00
_cell.angle_beta   90.00
_cell.angle_gamma   90.00
#
_symmetry.space_group_name_H-M   'P 1'
#
loop_
_entity.id
_entity.type
_entity.pdbx_description
1 polymer ?
#
loop_
_entity_poly.entity_id
_entity_poly.type
_entity_poly.pdbx_seq_one_letter_code
_entity_poly.pdbx_strand_id
1 'polypeptide(L)'
;MKDGLGEAAVDKIIHCLLEAGADFSTESFRKDALSSLHTLELKDRVRHLILVMHRHLPQSFPKAAKILQKIRDHWPQDDTPGGPTYFAAWPITNYVATHGLNHPEISLPLLRYLTPLYTAEFAIRPFIETHRKQTYEQLLIWCMDSDEHVRRLASEGTRPRLPWGKQLPSYIEDPTEVISLLENLRDDPSDYVRRSVANNLNDISKDHPDLVIETCERWLQDAVPERKLSLIHI
;
A
#
# COMPACT_ATOMS: atom_id res chain seq x y z
N MET A 1 -9.28 -1.08 -17.11
CA MET A 1 -8.62 -1.16 -15.79
C MET A 1 -7.77 -2.42 -15.66
N LYS A 2 -8.29 -3.65 -15.89
CA LYS A 2 -7.51 -4.89 -15.79
C LYS A 2 -6.35 -4.99 -16.81
N ASP A 3 -6.40 -4.25 -17.90
CA ASP A 3 -5.35 -4.23 -18.92
C ASP A 3 -4.03 -3.58 -18.42
N GLY A 4 -4.09 -2.75 -17.36
CA GLY A 4 -2.92 -2.25 -16.66
C GLY A 4 -2.13 -3.32 -15.87
N LEU A 5 -2.62 -4.59 -15.88
CA LEU A 5 -1.93 -5.77 -15.36
C LEU A 5 -2.03 -6.89 -16.42
N GLY A 6 -1.59 -6.60 -17.63
CA GLY A 6 -1.53 -7.51 -18.79
C GLY A 6 -0.10 -7.99 -19.10
N GLU A 7 0.14 -8.39 -20.35
CA GLU A 7 1.45 -8.89 -20.79
C GLU A 7 2.60 -7.89 -20.56
N ALA A 8 2.39 -6.62 -20.91
CA ALA A 8 3.41 -5.59 -20.70
C ALA A 8 3.79 -5.45 -19.22
N ALA A 9 2.82 -5.57 -18.31
CA ALA A 9 3.09 -5.54 -16.86
C ALA A 9 3.87 -6.79 -16.40
N VAL A 10 3.57 -7.97 -16.97
CA VAL A 10 4.32 -9.20 -16.71
C VAL A 10 5.76 -9.06 -17.18
N ASP A 11 5.98 -8.56 -18.41
CA ASP A 11 7.32 -8.37 -18.97
C ASP A 11 8.13 -7.35 -18.16
N LYS A 12 7.49 -6.27 -17.66
CA LYS A 12 8.12 -5.30 -16.74
C LYS A 12 8.51 -5.94 -15.42
N ILE A 13 7.63 -6.74 -14.80
CA ILE A 13 7.92 -7.46 -13.55
C ILE A 13 9.15 -8.39 -13.74
N ILE A 14 9.16 -9.18 -14.82
CA ILE A 14 10.27 -10.09 -15.14
C ILE A 14 11.57 -9.29 -15.24
N HIS A 15 11.59 -8.25 -16.07
CA HIS A 15 12.78 -7.41 -16.28
C HIS A 15 13.30 -6.85 -14.94
N CYS A 16 12.45 -6.20 -14.16
CA CYS A 16 12.87 -5.59 -12.90
C CYS A 16 13.33 -6.60 -11.86
N LEU A 17 12.74 -7.80 -11.81
CA LEU A 17 13.18 -8.86 -10.90
C LEU A 17 14.56 -9.42 -11.29
N LEU A 18 14.82 -9.63 -12.57
CA LEU A 18 16.12 -10.12 -13.06
C LEU A 18 17.23 -9.09 -12.80
N GLU A 19 16.99 -7.81 -13.13
CA GLU A 19 17.93 -6.72 -12.85
C GLU A 19 18.19 -6.56 -11.33
N ALA A 20 17.19 -6.83 -10.49
CA ALA A 20 17.32 -6.85 -9.03
C ALA A 20 18.10 -8.08 -8.50
N GLY A 21 18.49 -9.00 -9.38
CA GLY A 21 19.32 -10.18 -9.07
C GLY A 21 18.52 -11.45 -8.79
N ALA A 22 17.28 -11.56 -9.28
CA ALA A 22 16.56 -12.83 -9.32
C ALA A 22 17.20 -13.76 -10.35
N ASP A 23 17.15 -15.07 -10.09
CA ASP A 23 17.66 -16.11 -10.99
C ASP A 23 16.51 -17.08 -11.34
N PHE A 24 15.93 -16.88 -12.51
CA PHE A 24 14.89 -17.76 -13.06
C PHE A 24 14.82 -17.67 -14.60
N SER A 25 14.22 -18.67 -15.23
CA SER A 25 13.95 -18.64 -16.68
C SER A 25 12.85 -17.66 -17.03
N THR A 26 13.17 -16.64 -17.81
CA THR A 26 12.22 -15.64 -18.36
C THR A 26 11.05 -16.34 -19.07
N GLU A 27 11.35 -17.33 -19.92
CA GLU A 27 10.34 -18.05 -20.68
C GLU A 27 9.38 -18.82 -19.76
N SER A 28 9.93 -19.51 -18.73
CA SER A 28 9.12 -20.25 -17.75
C SER A 28 8.24 -19.33 -16.93
N PHE A 29 8.78 -18.23 -16.41
CA PHE A 29 8.00 -17.25 -15.65
C PHE A 29 6.88 -16.65 -16.53
N ARG A 30 7.21 -16.20 -17.74
CA ARG A 30 6.25 -15.60 -18.67
C ARG A 30 5.13 -16.57 -19.03
N LYS A 31 5.46 -17.84 -19.34
CA LYS A 31 4.49 -18.89 -19.62
C LYS A 31 3.54 -19.10 -18.44
N ASP A 32 4.07 -19.23 -17.22
CA ASP A 32 3.25 -19.41 -16.02
C ASP A 32 2.35 -18.21 -15.78
N ALA A 33 2.90 -16.99 -15.89
CA ALA A 33 2.16 -15.75 -15.66
C ALA A 33 1.01 -15.55 -16.64
N LEU A 34 1.22 -15.85 -17.92
CA LEU A 34 0.23 -15.62 -18.97
C LEU A 34 -0.78 -16.76 -19.15
N SER A 35 -0.54 -17.95 -18.55
CA SER A 35 -1.32 -19.18 -18.77
C SER A 35 -2.83 -19.00 -18.59
N SER A 36 -3.28 -18.14 -17.70
CA SER A 36 -4.69 -17.85 -17.43
C SER A 36 -5.00 -16.37 -17.23
N LEU A 37 -4.01 -15.49 -17.34
CA LEU A 37 -4.12 -14.08 -16.95
C LEU A 37 -5.29 -13.36 -17.63
N HIS A 38 -5.52 -13.61 -18.90
CA HIS A 38 -6.57 -12.96 -19.71
C HIS A 38 -8.00 -13.29 -19.23
N THR A 39 -8.20 -14.44 -18.59
CA THR A 39 -9.50 -14.87 -18.08
C THR A 39 -9.82 -14.33 -16.69
N LEU A 40 -8.80 -13.79 -15.99
CA LEU A 40 -8.91 -13.35 -14.62
C LEU A 40 -9.34 -11.89 -14.51
N GLU A 41 -10.10 -11.59 -13.46
CA GLU A 41 -10.36 -10.22 -13.03
C GLU A 41 -9.16 -9.62 -12.28
N LEU A 42 -9.11 -8.29 -12.14
CA LEU A 42 -7.91 -7.56 -11.70
C LEU A 42 -7.30 -8.11 -10.40
N LYS A 43 -8.09 -8.34 -9.37
CA LYS A 43 -7.58 -8.88 -8.10
C LYS A 43 -7.11 -10.33 -8.21
N ASP A 44 -7.72 -11.10 -9.08
CA ASP A 44 -7.31 -12.48 -9.30
C ASP A 44 -6.02 -12.55 -10.12
N ARG A 45 -5.80 -11.58 -11.02
CA ARG A 45 -4.49 -11.37 -11.69
C ARG A 45 -3.39 -11.08 -10.66
N VAL A 46 -3.66 -10.19 -9.70
CA VAL A 46 -2.71 -9.90 -8.61
C VAL A 46 -2.36 -11.18 -7.84
N ARG A 47 -3.37 -11.96 -7.42
CA ARG A 47 -3.16 -13.22 -6.69
C ARG A 47 -2.39 -14.24 -7.52
N HIS A 48 -2.75 -14.38 -8.80
CA HIS A 48 -2.07 -15.28 -9.73
C HIS A 48 -0.58 -14.92 -9.87
N LEU A 49 -0.27 -13.64 -10.09
CA LEU A 49 1.12 -13.18 -10.21
C LEU A 49 1.92 -13.35 -8.91
N ILE A 50 1.31 -13.19 -7.73
CA ILE A 50 1.94 -13.52 -6.45
C ILE A 50 2.35 -14.99 -6.40
N LEU A 51 1.46 -15.90 -6.83
CA LEU A 51 1.76 -17.34 -6.87
C LEU A 51 2.89 -17.66 -7.85
N VAL A 52 2.88 -17.03 -9.03
CA VAL A 52 3.95 -17.20 -10.03
C VAL A 52 5.28 -16.68 -9.46
N MET A 53 5.29 -15.46 -8.91
CA MET A 53 6.48 -14.92 -8.27
C MET A 53 7.02 -15.87 -7.20
N HIS A 54 6.16 -16.45 -6.37
CA HIS A 54 6.59 -17.38 -5.32
C HIS A 54 7.23 -18.65 -5.88
N ARG A 55 6.78 -19.17 -7.00
CA ARG A 55 7.39 -20.35 -7.66
C ARG A 55 8.79 -20.05 -8.20
N HIS A 56 9.04 -18.83 -8.65
CA HIS A 56 10.25 -18.44 -9.36
C HIS A 56 11.26 -17.67 -8.49
N LEU A 57 10.82 -17.13 -7.37
CA LEU A 57 11.70 -16.48 -6.39
C LEU A 57 12.17 -17.49 -5.32
N PRO A 58 13.24 -17.15 -4.55
CA PRO A 58 13.67 -17.99 -3.43
C PRO A 58 12.52 -18.27 -2.46
N GLN A 59 12.32 -19.53 -2.07
CA GLN A 59 11.23 -19.94 -1.17
C GLN A 59 11.32 -19.32 0.23
N SER A 60 12.53 -18.99 0.68
CA SER A 60 12.75 -18.23 1.91
C SER A 60 12.41 -16.76 1.68
N PHE A 61 11.38 -16.22 2.37
CA PHE A 61 11.00 -14.82 2.26
C PHE A 61 12.16 -13.85 2.50
N PRO A 62 13.03 -14.02 3.54
CA PRO A 62 14.18 -13.13 3.71
C PRO A 62 15.14 -13.10 2.51
N LYS A 63 15.26 -14.19 1.74
CA LYS A 63 16.07 -14.22 0.51
C LYS A 63 15.33 -13.50 -0.64
N ALA A 64 14.05 -13.73 -0.79
CA ALA A 64 13.23 -13.02 -1.79
C ALA A 64 13.18 -11.51 -1.49
N ALA A 65 13.04 -11.12 -0.23
CA ALA A 65 13.04 -9.71 0.21
C ALA A 65 14.32 -8.96 -0.19
N LYS A 66 15.50 -9.62 -0.17
CA LYS A 66 16.77 -9.02 -0.61
C LYS A 66 16.76 -8.65 -2.10
N ILE A 67 16.01 -9.38 -2.93
CA ILE A 67 15.80 -9.06 -4.34
C ILE A 67 14.83 -7.88 -4.43
N LEU A 68 13.68 -7.96 -3.74
CA LEU A 68 12.65 -6.93 -3.79
C LEU A 68 13.14 -5.57 -3.27
N GLN A 69 14.10 -5.53 -2.34
CA GLN A 69 14.74 -4.31 -1.84
C GLN A 69 15.56 -3.53 -2.89
N LYS A 70 15.81 -4.12 -4.05
CA LYS A 70 16.54 -3.48 -5.15
C LYS A 70 15.66 -3.14 -6.35
N ILE A 71 14.41 -3.61 -6.35
CA ILE A 71 13.56 -3.56 -7.54
C ILE A 71 13.26 -2.12 -7.99
N ARG A 72 13.17 -1.17 -7.04
CA ARG A 72 12.90 0.24 -7.32
C ARG A 72 14.02 0.89 -8.14
N ASP A 73 15.26 0.45 -7.96
CA ASP A 73 16.42 1.00 -8.67
C ASP A 73 16.39 0.65 -10.17
N HIS A 74 15.64 -0.38 -10.52
CA HIS A 74 15.46 -0.89 -11.88
C HIS A 74 14.04 -0.62 -12.43
N TRP A 75 13.19 0.11 -11.66
CA TRP A 75 11.82 0.38 -12.08
C TRP A 75 11.76 1.61 -12.97
N PRO A 76 11.33 1.47 -14.25
CA PRO A 76 11.17 2.63 -15.13
C PRO A 76 10.23 3.69 -14.55
N GLN A 77 10.61 4.96 -14.70
CA GLN A 77 9.84 6.11 -14.18
C GLN A 77 8.72 6.58 -15.14
N ASP A 78 8.32 5.75 -16.08
CA ASP A 78 7.37 6.03 -17.17
C ASP A 78 5.95 5.57 -16.91
N ASP A 79 5.63 5.11 -15.70
CA ASP A 79 4.30 4.68 -15.33
C ASP A 79 3.32 5.85 -15.27
N THR A 80 2.42 5.90 -16.25
CA THR A 80 1.32 6.87 -16.26
C THR A 80 0.04 6.24 -15.67
N PRO A 81 -0.75 6.99 -14.89
CA PRO A 81 -2.04 6.52 -14.41
C PRO A 81 -2.92 6.00 -15.55
N GLY A 82 -3.37 4.74 -15.43
CA GLY A 82 -4.17 4.07 -16.47
C GLY A 82 -3.40 3.46 -17.63
N GLY A 83 -2.07 3.58 -17.66
CA GLY A 83 -1.20 2.93 -18.63
C GLY A 83 -1.16 1.39 -18.52
N PRO A 84 -0.54 0.71 -19.51
CA PRO A 84 -0.54 -0.75 -19.61
C PRO A 84 0.25 -1.46 -18.50
N THR A 85 1.10 -0.74 -17.76
CA THR A 85 1.94 -1.24 -16.65
C THR A 85 1.57 -0.65 -15.29
N TYR A 86 0.51 0.16 -15.23
CA TYR A 86 0.15 0.94 -14.03
C TYR A 86 -0.02 0.09 -12.76
N PHE A 87 -0.51 -1.14 -12.90
CA PHE A 87 -0.69 -2.05 -11.77
C PHE A 87 0.45 -3.06 -11.58
N ALA A 88 1.54 -2.96 -12.35
CA ALA A 88 2.62 -3.95 -12.33
C ALA A 88 3.28 -4.12 -10.94
N ALA A 89 3.40 -3.06 -10.14
CA ALA A 89 3.97 -3.16 -8.80
C ALA A 89 2.99 -3.65 -7.73
N TRP A 90 1.69 -3.74 -8.01
CA TRP A 90 0.70 -4.23 -7.04
C TRP A 90 0.94 -5.69 -6.59
N PRO A 91 1.20 -6.66 -7.48
CA PRO A 91 1.57 -8.00 -7.04
C PRO A 91 2.82 -8.02 -6.15
N ILE A 92 3.77 -7.09 -6.36
CA ILE A 92 5.02 -7.03 -5.62
C ILE A 92 4.77 -6.58 -4.18
N THR A 93 4.00 -5.50 -3.96
CA THR A 93 3.63 -5.06 -2.61
C THR A 93 2.81 -6.12 -1.87
N ASN A 94 1.87 -6.76 -2.56
CA ASN A 94 1.04 -7.81 -1.95
C ASN A 94 1.80 -9.14 -1.74
N TYR A 95 2.84 -9.42 -2.49
CA TYR A 95 3.75 -10.55 -2.23
C TYR A 95 4.37 -10.44 -0.82
N VAL A 96 4.77 -9.22 -0.43
CA VAL A 96 5.29 -8.95 0.92
C VAL A 96 4.25 -9.30 1.99
N ALA A 97 3.01 -8.90 1.81
CA ALA A 97 1.94 -9.24 2.75
C ALA A 97 1.66 -10.74 2.82
N THR A 98 1.73 -11.44 1.67
CA THR A 98 1.38 -12.86 1.57
C THR A 98 2.49 -13.76 2.17
N HIS A 99 3.76 -13.46 1.89
CA HIS A 99 4.87 -14.33 2.25
C HIS A 99 5.75 -13.78 3.37
N GLY A 100 5.62 -12.49 3.69
CA GLY A 100 6.42 -11.81 4.69
C GLY A 100 5.69 -11.53 6.01
N LEU A 101 4.45 -11.98 6.19
CA LEU A 101 3.65 -11.66 7.38
C LEU A 101 4.34 -12.08 8.68
N ASN A 102 5.07 -13.19 8.69
CA ASN A 102 5.81 -13.69 9.84
C ASN A 102 7.19 -13.01 10.03
N HIS A 103 7.51 -12.01 9.21
CA HIS A 103 8.77 -11.27 9.23
C HIS A 103 8.52 -9.77 9.21
N PRO A 104 7.78 -9.19 10.17
CA PRO A 104 7.42 -7.77 10.17
C PRO A 104 8.63 -6.85 10.16
N GLU A 105 9.75 -7.26 10.77
CA GLU A 105 11.02 -6.51 10.81
C GLU A 105 11.67 -6.33 9.43
N ILE A 106 11.37 -7.22 8.47
CA ILE A 106 11.82 -7.13 7.07
C ILE A 106 10.74 -6.47 6.22
N SER A 107 9.49 -6.86 6.47
CA SER A 107 8.35 -6.51 5.61
C SER A 107 7.96 -5.03 5.71
N LEU A 108 7.92 -4.46 6.92
CA LEU A 108 7.52 -3.06 7.09
C LEU A 108 8.49 -2.10 6.38
N PRO A 109 9.83 -2.20 6.56
CA PRO A 109 10.77 -1.39 5.78
C PRO A 109 10.65 -1.63 4.27
N LEU A 110 10.38 -2.86 3.84
CA LEU A 110 10.21 -3.19 2.43
C LEU A 110 8.93 -2.57 1.85
N LEU A 111 7.81 -2.57 2.57
CA LEU A 111 6.59 -1.88 2.15
C LEU A 111 6.79 -0.36 2.04
N ARG A 112 7.53 0.25 2.98
CA ARG A 112 7.94 1.65 2.88
C ARG A 112 8.71 1.93 1.59
N TYR A 113 9.67 1.08 1.25
CA TYR A 113 10.48 1.20 0.04
C TYR A 113 9.66 1.04 -1.24
N LEU A 114 8.69 0.13 -1.26
CA LEU A 114 7.90 -0.21 -2.44
C LEU A 114 6.70 0.72 -2.69
N THR A 115 6.17 1.39 -1.64
CA THR A 115 4.92 2.16 -1.77
C THR A 115 4.97 3.29 -2.79
N PRO A 116 6.12 3.93 -3.12
CA PRO A 116 6.19 4.91 -4.21
C PRO A 116 6.02 4.30 -5.61
N LEU A 117 6.22 2.99 -5.79
CA LEU A 117 5.97 2.29 -7.06
C LEU A 117 4.48 2.01 -7.26
N TYR A 118 3.84 1.52 -6.23
CA TYR A 118 2.40 1.31 -6.13
C TYR A 118 2.01 1.23 -4.66
N THR A 119 0.98 1.96 -4.29
CA THR A 119 0.54 2.07 -2.89
C THR A 119 0.45 0.72 -2.17
N ALA A 120 1.10 0.63 -1.02
CA ALA A 120 1.09 -0.57 -0.17
C ALA A 120 -0.12 -0.62 0.79
N GLU A 121 -1.17 0.20 0.56
CA GLU A 121 -2.34 0.33 1.44
C GLU A 121 -3.09 -0.98 1.67
N PHE A 122 -3.09 -1.89 0.70
CA PHE A 122 -3.67 -3.22 0.87
C PHE A 122 -2.73 -4.16 1.62
N ALA A 123 -1.43 -4.03 1.36
CA ALA A 123 -0.41 -4.92 1.89
C ALA A 123 -0.08 -4.69 3.37
N ILE A 124 -0.24 -3.46 3.88
CA ILE A 124 0.00 -3.14 5.29
C ILE A 124 -1.07 -3.70 6.24
N ARG A 125 -2.30 -3.92 5.75
CA ARG A 125 -3.47 -4.27 6.58
C ARG A 125 -3.33 -5.60 7.35
N PRO A 126 -2.81 -6.69 6.77
CA PRO A 126 -2.53 -7.91 7.54
C PRO A 126 -1.55 -7.66 8.70
N PHE A 127 -0.56 -6.77 8.54
CA PHE A 127 0.37 -6.43 9.61
C PHE A 127 -0.30 -5.63 10.72
N ILE A 128 -1.21 -4.71 10.40
CA ILE A 128 -2.03 -3.98 11.39
C ILE A 128 -2.81 -4.96 12.25
N GLU A 129 -3.42 -5.98 11.65
CA GLU A 129 -4.22 -6.99 12.39
C GLU A 129 -3.36 -7.96 13.19
N THR A 130 -2.20 -8.39 12.65
CA THR A 130 -1.40 -9.48 13.25
C THR A 130 -0.28 -8.96 14.15
N HIS A 131 0.30 -7.81 13.82
CA HIS A 131 1.45 -7.20 14.50
C HIS A 131 1.14 -5.76 14.92
N ARG A 132 -0.06 -5.54 15.51
CA ARG A 132 -0.66 -4.22 15.74
C ARG A 132 0.33 -3.21 16.35
N LYS A 133 0.92 -3.54 17.49
CA LYS A 133 1.82 -2.61 18.20
C LYS A 133 3.01 -2.19 17.33
N GLN A 134 3.75 -3.16 16.78
CA GLN A 134 4.93 -2.88 15.96
C GLN A 134 4.58 -2.10 14.69
N THR A 135 3.44 -2.45 14.05
CA THR A 135 2.99 -1.76 12.84
C THR A 135 2.55 -0.34 13.16
N TYR A 136 1.83 -0.11 14.27
CA TYR A 136 1.40 1.22 14.68
C TYR A 136 2.59 2.12 15.01
N GLU A 137 3.58 1.64 15.76
CA GLU A 137 4.82 2.37 16.03
C GLU A 137 5.54 2.76 14.72
N GLN A 138 5.56 1.86 13.75
CA GLN A 138 6.16 2.15 12.44
C GLN A 138 5.34 3.17 11.63
N LEU A 139 4.01 3.08 11.67
CA LEU A 139 3.13 4.04 11.00
C LEU A 139 3.29 5.46 11.56
N LEU A 140 3.47 5.62 12.88
CA LEU A 140 3.77 6.92 13.49
C LEU A 140 5.10 7.51 12.97
N ILE A 141 6.13 6.68 12.80
CA ILE A 141 7.40 7.12 12.18
C ILE A 141 7.17 7.55 10.73
N TRP A 142 6.35 6.82 9.98
CA TRP A 142 6.04 7.12 8.58
C TRP A 142 5.23 8.40 8.39
N CYS A 143 4.49 8.85 9.39
CA CYS A 143 3.84 10.17 9.34
C CYS A 143 4.84 11.33 9.18
N MET A 144 6.09 11.12 9.56
CA MET A 144 7.18 12.11 9.46
C MET A 144 8.16 11.83 8.31
N ASP A 145 7.83 10.90 7.41
CA ASP A 145 8.69 10.53 6.30
C ASP A 145 8.82 11.67 5.28
N SER A 146 9.98 11.77 4.64
CA SER A 146 10.22 12.75 3.57
C SER A 146 9.36 12.51 2.32
N ASP A 147 9.01 11.24 2.06
CA ASP A 147 8.23 10.81 0.89
C ASP A 147 6.72 10.89 1.20
N GLU A 148 5.98 11.67 0.41
CA GLU A 148 4.53 11.83 0.58
C GLU A 148 3.74 10.53 0.38
N HIS A 149 4.23 9.60 -0.45
CA HIS A 149 3.60 8.29 -0.63
C HIS A 149 3.67 7.46 0.65
N VAL A 150 4.76 7.57 1.41
CA VAL A 150 4.93 6.90 2.71
C VAL A 150 4.03 7.54 3.77
N ARG A 151 3.99 8.88 3.83
CA ARG A 151 3.08 9.57 4.75
C ARG A 151 1.61 9.27 4.43
N ARG A 152 1.26 9.25 3.15
CA ARG A 152 -0.09 8.83 2.73
C ARG A 152 -0.38 7.37 3.08
N LEU A 153 0.58 6.46 2.93
CA LEU A 153 0.40 5.06 3.32
C LEU A 153 -0.01 4.94 4.80
N ALA A 154 0.58 5.74 5.68
CA ALA A 154 0.22 5.75 7.09
C ALA A 154 -1.26 6.09 7.32
N SER A 155 -1.80 7.05 6.57
CA SER A 155 -3.23 7.39 6.62
C SER A 155 -4.10 6.37 5.86
N GLU A 156 -3.81 6.12 4.58
CA GLU A 156 -4.68 5.31 3.72
C GLU A 156 -4.73 3.83 4.14
N GLY A 157 -3.59 3.28 4.60
CA GLY A 157 -3.49 1.90 5.06
C GLY A 157 -4.30 1.63 6.34
N THR A 158 -4.53 2.67 7.16
CA THR A 158 -5.29 2.58 8.42
C THR A 158 -6.78 2.87 8.27
N ARG A 159 -7.27 3.21 7.08
CA ARG A 159 -8.69 3.44 6.85
C ARG A 159 -9.53 2.23 7.28
N PRO A 160 -10.50 2.38 8.20
CA PRO A 160 -11.31 1.25 8.68
C PRO A 160 -12.04 0.53 7.55
N ARG A 161 -12.54 1.30 6.56
CA ARG A 161 -13.40 0.83 5.46
C ARG A 161 -12.82 1.15 4.09
N LEU A 162 -11.50 0.93 3.92
CA LEU A 162 -10.80 1.18 2.66
C LEU A 162 -11.50 0.51 1.47
N PRO A 163 -11.87 1.25 0.43
CA PRO A 163 -12.45 0.67 -0.79
C PRO A 163 -11.53 -0.41 -1.39
N TRP A 164 -12.12 -1.54 -1.77
CA TRP A 164 -11.43 -2.72 -2.28
C TRP A 164 -10.52 -3.44 -1.28
N GLY A 165 -10.21 -2.81 -0.14
CA GLY A 165 -9.42 -3.42 0.93
C GLY A 165 -10.27 -4.33 1.84
N LYS A 166 -9.59 -5.23 2.57
CA LYS A 166 -10.19 -5.91 3.69
C LYS A 166 -10.46 -4.86 4.80
N GLN A 167 -11.64 -4.84 5.39
CA GLN A 167 -11.93 -3.96 6.53
C GLN A 167 -10.99 -4.23 7.70
N LEU A 168 -10.80 -3.24 8.56
CA LEU A 168 -10.06 -3.36 9.82
C LEU A 168 -11.06 -3.30 10.99
N PRO A 169 -11.58 -4.46 11.46
CA PRO A 169 -12.58 -4.50 12.52
C PRO A 169 -12.14 -3.81 13.79
N SER A 170 -10.86 -3.94 14.15
CA SER A 170 -10.30 -3.30 15.34
C SER A 170 -10.39 -1.77 15.29
N TYR A 171 -10.21 -1.16 14.12
CA TYR A 171 -10.31 0.29 13.92
C TYR A 171 -11.75 0.75 13.62
N ILE A 172 -12.64 -0.16 13.24
CA ILE A 172 -14.09 0.08 13.21
C ILE A 172 -14.65 0.15 14.62
N GLU A 173 -14.17 -0.73 15.52
CA GLU A 173 -14.61 -0.78 16.93
C GLU A 173 -14.01 0.39 17.74
N ASP A 174 -12.73 0.64 17.62
CA ASP A 174 -12.02 1.73 18.32
C ASP A 174 -11.02 2.44 17.39
N PRO A 175 -11.37 3.62 16.84
CA PRO A 175 -10.50 4.37 15.95
C PRO A 175 -9.50 5.30 16.66
N THR A 176 -9.36 5.24 17.98
CA THR A 176 -8.55 6.18 18.78
C THR A 176 -7.08 6.23 18.31
N GLU A 177 -6.47 5.08 18.02
CA GLU A 177 -5.11 5.02 17.46
C GLU A 177 -5.03 5.69 16.08
N VAL A 178 -6.08 5.51 15.25
CA VAL A 178 -6.13 6.12 13.92
C VAL A 178 -6.24 7.64 14.03
N ILE A 179 -7.14 8.16 14.87
CA ILE A 179 -7.26 9.60 15.12
C ILE A 179 -5.92 10.18 15.58
N SER A 180 -5.23 9.53 16.53
CA SER A 180 -3.92 9.97 17.02
C SER A 180 -2.85 9.99 15.91
N LEU A 181 -2.90 9.05 14.96
CA LEU A 181 -2.03 9.03 13.81
C LEU A 181 -2.36 10.19 12.85
N LEU A 182 -3.64 10.42 12.56
CA LEU A 182 -4.09 11.49 11.65
C LEU A 182 -3.78 12.89 12.18
N GLU A 183 -3.67 13.08 13.50
CA GLU A 183 -3.19 14.34 14.11
C GLU A 183 -1.84 14.79 13.54
N ASN A 184 -0.93 13.85 13.28
CA ASN A 184 0.38 14.13 12.72
C ASN A 184 0.34 14.55 11.24
N LEU A 185 -0.74 14.20 10.53
CA LEU A 185 -0.89 14.39 9.08
C LEU A 185 -1.92 15.49 8.72
N ARG A 186 -2.62 16.05 9.69
CA ARG A 186 -3.70 17.03 9.45
C ARG A 186 -3.25 18.28 8.69
N ASP A 187 -1.99 18.70 8.89
CA ASP A 187 -1.36 19.86 8.24
C ASP A 187 -0.28 19.47 7.25
N ASP A 188 -0.33 18.26 6.70
CA ASP A 188 0.66 17.80 5.74
C ASP A 188 0.75 18.77 4.55
N PRO A 189 1.96 19.12 4.07
CA PRO A 189 2.12 20.00 2.92
C PRO A 189 1.51 19.43 1.63
N SER A 190 1.43 18.10 1.52
CA SER A 190 0.85 17.42 0.35
C SER A 190 -0.68 17.34 0.44
N ASP A 191 -1.35 17.87 -0.58
CA ASP A 191 -2.79 17.72 -0.75
C ASP A 191 -3.20 16.23 -0.91
N TYR A 192 -2.34 15.43 -1.52
CA TYR A 192 -2.53 13.99 -1.66
C TYR A 192 -2.64 13.27 -0.31
N VAL A 193 -1.83 13.68 0.67
CA VAL A 193 -1.88 13.17 2.04
C VAL A 193 -3.12 13.69 2.77
N ARG A 194 -3.39 15.00 2.71
CA ARG A 194 -4.55 15.61 3.39
C ARG A 194 -5.89 15.03 2.89
N ARG A 195 -6.00 14.73 1.59
CA ARG A 195 -7.19 14.02 1.05
C ARG A 195 -7.35 12.63 1.64
N SER A 196 -6.26 11.91 1.85
CA SER A 196 -6.30 10.61 2.52
C SER A 196 -6.76 10.74 3.98
N VAL A 197 -6.30 11.77 4.70
CA VAL A 197 -6.76 12.08 6.06
C VAL A 197 -8.27 12.33 6.09
N ALA A 198 -8.79 13.17 5.18
CA ALA A 198 -10.22 13.45 5.07
C ALA A 198 -11.02 12.18 4.76
N ASN A 199 -10.54 11.35 3.82
CA ASN A 199 -11.18 10.07 3.50
C ASN A 199 -11.20 9.10 4.68
N ASN A 200 -10.14 9.11 5.50
CA ASN A 200 -10.07 8.27 6.70
C ASN A 200 -11.09 8.72 7.75
N LEU A 201 -11.18 10.03 8.03
CA LEU A 201 -12.22 10.58 8.91
C LEU A 201 -13.65 10.28 8.39
N ASN A 202 -13.87 10.37 7.07
CA ASN A 202 -15.14 9.95 6.46
C ASN A 202 -15.46 8.46 6.64
N ASP A 203 -14.45 7.59 6.68
CA ASP A 203 -14.67 6.18 7.00
C ASP A 203 -15.00 5.98 8.48
N ILE A 204 -14.32 6.71 9.38
CA ILE A 204 -14.56 6.65 10.84
C ILE A 204 -15.95 7.21 11.18
N SER A 205 -16.40 8.28 10.52
CA SER A 205 -17.69 8.93 10.82
C SER A 205 -18.90 8.01 10.61
N LYS A 206 -18.76 6.94 9.84
CA LYS A 206 -19.83 5.95 9.63
C LYS A 206 -20.18 5.16 10.89
N ASP A 207 -19.22 5.00 11.79
CA ASP A 207 -19.37 4.23 13.02
C ASP A 207 -19.25 5.13 14.27
N HIS A 208 -18.49 6.23 14.19
CA HIS A 208 -18.19 7.16 15.29
C HIS A 208 -18.39 8.62 14.88
N PRO A 209 -19.61 9.06 14.50
CA PRO A 209 -19.85 10.42 14.02
C PRO A 209 -19.51 11.50 15.05
N ASP A 210 -19.86 11.30 16.32
CA ASP A 210 -19.61 12.27 17.38
C ASP A 210 -18.11 12.51 17.61
N LEU A 211 -17.30 11.44 17.57
CA LEU A 211 -15.84 11.53 17.69
C LEU A 211 -15.23 12.32 16.52
N VAL A 212 -15.75 12.13 15.31
CA VAL A 212 -15.27 12.88 14.14
C VAL A 212 -15.67 14.35 14.21
N ILE A 213 -16.90 14.66 14.64
CA ILE A 213 -17.36 16.05 14.85
C ILE A 213 -16.44 16.74 15.87
N GLU A 214 -16.23 16.14 17.03
CA GLU A 214 -15.35 16.69 18.07
C GLU A 214 -13.92 16.90 17.54
N THR A 215 -13.39 15.95 16.80
CA THR A 215 -12.06 16.05 16.20
C THR A 215 -11.98 17.18 15.17
N CYS A 216 -12.99 17.32 14.29
CA CYS A 216 -13.04 18.39 13.30
C CYS A 216 -13.19 19.76 13.95
N GLU A 217 -14.05 19.91 14.97
CA GLU A 217 -14.20 21.17 15.71
C GLU A 217 -12.89 21.60 16.38
N ARG A 218 -12.19 20.66 17.02
CA ARG A 218 -10.87 20.91 17.62
C ARG A 218 -9.83 21.29 16.54
N TRP A 219 -9.84 20.64 15.39
CA TRP A 219 -8.93 20.94 14.28
C TRP A 219 -9.25 22.27 13.58
N LEU A 220 -10.47 22.78 13.66
CA LEU A 220 -10.87 24.06 13.09
C LEU A 220 -10.41 25.27 13.94
N GLN A 221 -10.14 25.11 15.24
CA GLN A 221 -9.78 26.22 16.14
C GLN A 221 -8.51 26.77 15.58
N ASP A 222 -7.49 26.61 15.27
CA ASP A 222 -6.31 27.29 14.71
C ASP A 222 -5.96 26.77 13.30
N ALA A 223 -6.98 26.49 12.49
CA ALA A 223 -6.77 25.83 11.21
C ALA A 223 -6.15 26.76 10.17
N VAL A 224 -5.07 26.29 9.53
CA VAL A 224 -4.54 26.87 8.29
C VAL A 224 -5.54 26.71 7.14
N PRO A 225 -5.50 27.56 6.09
CA PRO A 225 -6.45 27.50 4.98
C PRO A 225 -6.57 26.12 4.33
N GLU A 226 -5.46 25.44 4.16
CA GLU A 226 -5.38 24.11 3.53
C GLU A 226 -6.12 23.06 4.36
N ARG A 227 -5.99 23.10 5.71
CA ARG A 227 -6.73 22.21 6.61
C ARG A 227 -8.23 22.50 6.56
N LYS A 228 -8.63 23.78 6.56
CA LYS A 228 -10.05 24.16 6.43
C LYS A 228 -10.66 23.56 5.17
N LEU A 229 -9.95 23.68 4.04
CA LEU A 229 -10.41 23.12 2.77
C LEU A 229 -10.55 21.58 2.82
N SER A 230 -9.62 20.88 3.48
CA SER A 230 -9.70 19.42 3.64
C SER A 230 -10.88 18.98 4.50
N LEU A 231 -11.24 19.74 5.54
CA LEU A 231 -12.35 19.44 6.45
C LEU A 231 -13.74 19.72 5.87
N ILE A 232 -13.85 20.53 4.80
CA ILE A 232 -15.15 20.81 4.13
C ILE A 232 -15.75 19.53 3.52
N HIS A 233 -14.96 18.53 3.22
CA HIS A 233 -15.39 17.30 2.57
C HIS A 233 -15.69 16.14 3.56
N ILE A 234 -15.69 16.39 4.85
CA ILE A 234 -16.02 15.46 5.94
C ILE A 234 -17.41 15.82 6.47
#